data_871f70d1f1a51b5f4f2b640c6697ae8e
#
_entry.id   871f70d1f1a51b5f4f2b640c6697ae8e
#
_cell.length_a   1.000
_cell.length_b   1.000
_cell.length_c   1.000
_cell.angle_alpha   90.00
_cell.angle_beta   90.00
_cell.angle_gamma   90.00
#
_symmetry.space_group_name_H-M   'P 1'
#
loop_
_entity.id
_entity.type
_entity.pdbx_description
1 polymer ?
#
loop_
_entity_poly.entity_id
_entity_poly.type
_entity_poly.pdbx_seq_one_letter_code
_entity_poly.pdbx_strand_id
1 'polypeptide(L)'
;QAFNVRPWELTKTASIDVMDAVGSNIRVDARGREVMRVLPRVNEAINEEWISDKTRQHVDGLRLQRLDRPFIRENGRLRPASWAEAFGVVAAKVKGTDPKRIGAIAGDLAAVEEMWALKRLMELLGSPNLDCRQDGSILSPEFGRASYIFNPTIAGIESADAVLLVGT
;
A
#
# COMPACT_ATOMS: atom_id res chain seq x y z
N GLN A 1 -12.24 -13.44 -15.06
CA GLN A 1 -12.98 -13.68 -16.32
C GLN A 1 -12.57 -15.04 -16.88
N ALA A 2 -13.45 -16.03 -16.72
CA ALA A 2 -13.20 -17.38 -17.25
C ALA A 2 -13.15 -17.34 -18.79
N PHE A 3 -12.24 -18.13 -19.38
CA PHE A 3 -12.11 -18.38 -20.81
C PHE A 3 -11.64 -17.24 -21.72
N ASN A 4 -11.27 -16.07 -21.19
CA ASN A 4 -10.79 -14.95 -22.00
C ASN A 4 -9.32 -15.10 -22.45
N VAL A 5 -8.53 -15.93 -21.76
CA VAL A 5 -7.10 -16.11 -22.00
C VAL A 5 -6.69 -17.56 -21.76
N ARG A 6 -5.78 -18.05 -22.58
CA ARG A 6 -5.19 -19.38 -22.38
C ARG A 6 -4.00 -19.32 -21.43
N PRO A 7 -3.73 -20.38 -20.62
CA PRO A 7 -2.65 -20.37 -19.63
C PRO A 7 -1.26 -20.09 -20.17
N TRP A 8 -1.00 -20.44 -21.42
CA TRP A 8 0.29 -20.21 -22.09
C TRP A 8 0.49 -18.79 -22.61
N GLU A 9 -0.58 -17.98 -22.68
CA GLU A 9 -0.52 -16.57 -23.07
C GLU A 9 -0.19 -15.67 -21.87
N LEU A 10 -0.13 -16.24 -20.66
CA LEU A 10 0.00 -15.49 -19.43
C LEU A 10 1.46 -15.42 -18.95
N THR A 11 1.93 -14.22 -18.71
CA THR A 11 3.12 -13.98 -17.90
C THR A 11 2.74 -14.07 -16.43
N LYS A 12 3.48 -14.89 -15.67
CA LYS A 12 3.21 -15.19 -14.27
C LYS A 12 4.28 -14.53 -13.40
N THR A 13 3.86 -13.60 -12.56
CA THR A 13 4.76 -12.85 -11.67
C THR A 13 4.42 -13.13 -10.21
N ALA A 14 5.40 -13.56 -9.43
CA ALA A 14 5.25 -13.72 -7.98
C ALA A 14 5.23 -12.33 -7.32
N SER A 15 4.34 -12.15 -6.34
CA SER A 15 4.20 -10.91 -5.60
C SER A 15 3.66 -11.18 -4.19
N ILE A 16 3.47 -10.11 -3.44
CA ILE A 16 2.86 -10.11 -2.11
C ILE A 16 1.59 -9.27 -2.18
N ASP A 17 0.55 -9.71 -1.50
CA ASP A 17 -0.70 -8.97 -1.39
C ASP A 17 -0.53 -7.75 -0.49
N VAL A 18 -0.96 -6.60 -0.98
CA VAL A 18 -0.98 -5.33 -0.22
C VAL A 18 -2.39 -5.03 0.34
N MET A 19 -3.37 -5.87 0.05
CA MET A 19 -4.76 -5.67 0.47
C MET A 19 -5.08 -6.34 1.81
N ASP A 20 -4.16 -7.08 2.38
CA ASP A 20 -4.24 -7.66 3.72
C ASP A 20 -3.01 -7.29 4.56
N ALA A 21 -3.12 -7.51 5.88
CA ALA A 21 -2.06 -7.20 6.83
C ALA A 21 -1.06 -8.34 7.04
N VAL A 22 -1.30 -9.53 6.49
CA VAL A 22 -0.44 -10.70 6.67
C VAL A 22 0.58 -10.88 5.55
N GLY A 23 0.40 -10.16 4.45
CA GLY A 23 1.30 -10.24 3.31
C GLY A 23 1.15 -11.56 2.55
N SER A 24 -0.08 -11.98 2.26
CA SER A 24 -0.36 -13.20 1.53
C SER A 24 0.45 -13.30 0.24
N ASN A 25 1.02 -14.46 0.01
CA ASN A 25 1.82 -14.72 -1.18
C ASN A 25 0.91 -14.94 -2.39
N ILE A 26 1.10 -14.15 -3.42
CA ILE A 26 0.25 -14.16 -4.61
C ILE A 26 1.06 -14.34 -5.89
N ARG A 27 0.35 -14.73 -6.93
CA ARG A 27 0.82 -14.74 -8.30
C ARG A 27 -0.11 -13.88 -9.16
N VAL A 28 0.48 -12.91 -9.81
CA VAL A 28 -0.22 -12.05 -10.76
C VAL A 28 -0.03 -12.61 -12.16
N ASP A 29 -1.11 -12.95 -12.82
CA ASP A 29 -1.13 -13.47 -14.18
C ASP A 29 -1.56 -12.33 -15.13
N ALA A 30 -0.68 -11.93 -16.04
CA ALA A 30 -0.91 -10.82 -16.98
C ALA A 30 -0.77 -11.26 -18.44
N ARG A 31 -1.53 -10.64 -19.34
CA ARG A 31 -1.35 -10.72 -20.79
C ARG A 31 -0.91 -9.34 -21.30
N GLY A 32 0.33 -9.24 -21.72
CA GLY A 32 0.92 -7.95 -22.07
C GLY A 32 0.88 -6.99 -20.88
N ARG A 33 0.17 -5.89 -21.00
CA ARG A 33 0.03 -4.86 -19.94
C ARG A 33 -1.23 -5.01 -19.07
N GLU A 34 -2.00 -6.04 -19.28
CA GLU A 34 -3.29 -6.26 -18.62
C GLU A 34 -3.20 -7.39 -17.60
N VAL A 35 -3.51 -7.09 -16.34
CA VAL A 35 -3.66 -8.11 -15.30
C VAL A 35 -4.98 -8.84 -15.52
N MET A 36 -4.90 -10.16 -15.70
CA MET A 36 -6.05 -11.00 -16.00
C MET A 36 -6.64 -11.66 -14.75
N ARG A 37 -5.78 -12.00 -13.78
CA ARG A 37 -6.19 -12.60 -12.50
C ARG A 37 -5.08 -12.55 -11.47
N VAL A 38 -5.47 -12.65 -10.21
CA VAL A 38 -4.59 -12.91 -9.08
C VAL A 38 -4.95 -14.25 -8.46
N LEU A 39 -3.95 -15.07 -8.21
CA LEU A 39 -4.06 -16.39 -7.59
C LEU A 39 -3.17 -16.48 -6.36
N PRO A 40 -3.51 -17.30 -5.36
CA PRO A 40 -2.61 -17.57 -4.26
C PRO A 40 -1.36 -18.31 -4.76
N ARG A 41 -0.27 -18.08 -4.09
CA ARG A 41 0.96 -18.87 -4.19
C ARG A 41 1.17 -19.54 -2.84
N VAL A 42 1.39 -20.84 -2.86
CA VAL A 42 1.53 -21.65 -1.63
C VAL A 42 2.66 -21.10 -0.75
N ASN A 43 2.33 -20.81 0.48
CA ASN A 43 3.28 -20.52 1.55
C ASN A 43 2.66 -20.98 2.88
N GLU A 44 3.08 -22.14 3.35
CA GLU A 44 2.53 -22.79 4.55
C GLU A 44 2.67 -21.93 5.82
N ALA A 45 3.68 -21.08 5.88
CA ALA A 45 3.93 -20.23 7.04
C ALA A 45 3.06 -18.96 7.10
N ILE A 46 2.44 -18.57 6.00
CA ILE A 46 1.72 -17.28 5.87
C ILE A 46 0.26 -17.46 5.51
N ASN A 47 -0.02 -17.94 4.31
CA ASN A 47 -1.37 -17.99 3.76
C ASN A 47 -1.76 -19.36 3.22
N GLU A 48 -0.93 -20.38 3.42
CA GLU A 48 -1.12 -21.69 2.80
C GLU A 48 -1.41 -21.54 1.30
N GLU A 49 -2.62 -21.83 0.85
CA GLU A 49 -3.07 -21.64 -0.52
C GLU A 49 -4.25 -20.67 -0.64
N TRP A 50 -4.49 -19.85 0.38
CA TRP A 50 -5.64 -18.95 0.48
C TRP A 50 -5.28 -17.50 0.17
N ILE A 51 -6.23 -16.77 -0.38
CA ILE A 51 -6.26 -15.30 -0.47
C ILE A 51 -7.69 -14.82 -0.35
N SER A 52 -7.87 -13.57 0.05
CA SER A 52 -9.19 -12.96 0.17
C SER A 52 -9.85 -12.76 -1.20
N ASP A 53 -11.18 -12.75 -1.23
CA ASP A 53 -11.93 -12.42 -2.44
C ASP A 53 -11.66 -10.97 -2.90
N LYS A 54 -11.40 -10.07 -1.97
CA LYS A 54 -10.97 -8.71 -2.28
C LYS A 54 -9.71 -8.72 -3.16
N THR A 55 -8.71 -9.49 -2.81
CA THR A 55 -7.48 -9.66 -3.58
C THR A 55 -7.74 -10.26 -4.95
N ARG A 56 -8.64 -11.21 -5.06
CA ARG A 56 -9.00 -11.82 -6.35
C ARG A 56 -9.68 -10.86 -7.31
N GLN A 57 -10.49 -9.94 -6.79
CA GLN A 57 -11.41 -9.11 -7.59
C GLN A 57 -10.88 -7.71 -7.87
N HIS A 58 -9.88 -7.21 -7.11
CA HIS A 58 -9.43 -5.82 -7.25
C HIS A 58 -8.78 -5.50 -8.60
N VAL A 59 -8.45 -6.50 -9.40
CA VAL A 59 -7.85 -6.35 -10.74
C VAL A 59 -8.70 -5.49 -11.69
N ASP A 60 -10.00 -5.50 -11.52
CA ASP A 60 -10.90 -4.71 -12.35
C ASP A 60 -10.70 -3.20 -12.15
N GLY A 61 -10.34 -2.78 -10.94
CA GLY A 61 -10.00 -1.39 -10.62
C GLY A 61 -8.71 -0.89 -11.25
N LEU A 62 -7.81 -1.79 -11.65
CA LEU A 62 -6.53 -1.40 -12.27
C LEU A 62 -6.68 -0.79 -13.67
N ARG A 63 -7.82 -0.95 -14.31
CA ARG A 63 -8.10 -0.46 -15.67
C ARG A 63 -8.81 0.89 -15.69
N LEU A 64 -9.42 1.30 -14.58
CA LEU A 64 -10.35 2.41 -14.54
C LEU A 64 -9.74 3.59 -13.79
N GLN A 65 -9.79 4.77 -14.39
CA GLN A 65 -9.44 6.06 -13.77
C GLN A 65 -8.05 6.08 -13.10
N ARG A 66 -7.09 5.35 -13.65
CA ARG A 66 -5.70 5.32 -13.16
C ARG A 66 -4.92 6.48 -13.76
N LEU A 67 -4.19 7.20 -12.89
CA LEU A 67 -3.22 8.17 -13.33
C LEU A 67 -1.96 7.44 -13.83
N ASP A 68 -1.55 7.72 -15.06
CA ASP A 68 -0.38 7.11 -15.71
C ASP A 68 0.82 8.05 -15.76
N ARG A 69 0.63 9.31 -15.39
CA ARG A 69 1.65 10.38 -15.39
C ARG A 69 1.28 11.48 -14.40
N PRO A 70 2.22 12.36 -14.05
CA PRO A 70 1.92 13.55 -13.27
C PRO A 70 1.04 14.53 -14.05
N PHE A 71 0.25 15.31 -13.30
CA PHE A 71 -0.54 16.42 -13.82
C PHE A 71 -0.26 17.67 -13.00
N ILE A 72 -0.14 18.81 -13.70
CA ILE A 72 -0.01 20.13 -13.07
C ILE A 72 -1.25 20.96 -13.40
N ARG A 73 -1.73 21.70 -12.40
CA ARG A 73 -2.84 22.64 -12.59
C ARG A 73 -2.28 23.98 -13.08
N GLU A 74 -2.70 24.38 -14.26
CA GLU A 74 -2.35 25.66 -14.90
C GLU A 74 -3.64 26.33 -15.38
N ASN A 75 -3.85 27.59 -15.00
CA ASN A 75 -5.07 28.34 -15.33
C ASN A 75 -6.39 27.59 -15.01
N GLY A 76 -6.41 26.88 -13.86
CA GLY A 76 -7.56 26.13 -13.40
C GLY A 76 -7.75 24.75 -14.05
N ARG A 77 -6.98 24.39 -15.07
CA ARG A 77 -7.05 23.12 -15.80
C ARG A 77 -5.85 22.23 -15.51
N LEU A 78 -6.08 20.92 -15.43
CA LEU A 78 -5.01 19.94 -15.32
C LEU A 78 -4.42 19.66 -16.70
N ARG A 79 -3.09 19.71 -16.81
CA ARG A 79 -2.35 19.25 -17.98
C ARG A 79 -1.33 18.18 -17.59
N PRO A 80 -1.01 17.26 -18.51
CA PRO A 80 0.09 16.32 -18.32
C PRO A 80 1.42 17.05 -18.11
N ALA A 81 2.28 16.49 -17.27
CA ALA A 81 3.60 17.01 -17.00
C ALA A 81 4.64 15.89 -16.90
N SER A 82 5.91 16.23 -17.02
CA SER A 82 6.99 15.32 -16.68
C SER A 82 7.17 15.23 -15.15
N TRP A 83 7.81 14.15 -14.66
CA TRP A 83 8.16 14.03 -13.26
C TRP A 83 9.10 15.16 -12.78
N ALA A 84 10.07 15.56 -13.60
CA ALA A 84 10.98 16.66 -13.28
C ALA A 84 10.22 17.98 -13.10
N GLU A 85 9.27 18.27 -13.98
CA GLU A 85 8.42 19.46 -13.89
C GLU A 85 7.53 19.41 -12.63
N ALA A 86 6.88 18.28 -12.37
CA ALA A 86 6.05 18.10 -11.20
C ALA A 86 6.83 18.28 -9.89
N PHE A 87 8.01 17.68 -9.77
CA PHE A 87 8.89 17.86 -8.62
C PHE A 87 9.38 19.31 -8.48
N GLY A 88 9.65 20.00 -9.57
CA GLY A 88 9.99 21.41 -9.57
C GLY A 88 8.89 22.29 -8.95
N VAL A 89 7.64 22.05 -9.35
CA VAL A 89 6.47 22.75 -8.79
C VAL A 89 6.29 22.46 -7.32
N VAL A 90 6.39 21.18 -6.91
CA VAL A 90 6.29 20.77 -5.50
C VAL A 90 7.39 21.42 -4.68
N ALA A 91 8.65 21.35 -5.13
CA ALA A 91 9.79 21.92 -4.42
C ALA A 91 9.66 23.43 -4.24
N ALA A 92 9.20 24.15 -5.28
CA ALA A 92 8.97 25.58 -5.19
C ALA A 92 7.89 25.94 -4.15
N LYS A 93 6.78 25.19 -4.14
CA LYS A 93 5.72 25.38 -3.13
C LYS A 93 6.18 25.09 -1.72
N VAL A 94 6.89 23.98 -1.52
CA VAL A 94 7.41 23.58 -0.21
C VAL A 94 8.41 24.62 0.33
N LYS A 95 9.35 25.09 -0.50
CA LYS A 95 10.32 26.12 -0.11
C LYS A 95 9.67 27.46 0.28
N GLY A 96 8.55 27.78 -0.32
CA GLY A 96 7.79 29.01 -0.05
C GLY A 96 6.75 28.89 1.07
N THR A 97 6.65 27.76 1.75
CA THR A 97 5.62 27.49 2.76
C THR A 97 6.26 27.30 4.14
N ASP A 98 5.68 27.92 5.17
CA ASP A 98 6.07 27.65 6.55
C ASP A 98 5.96 26.15 6.86
N PRO A 99 7.01 25.49 7.37
CA PRO A 99 7.00 24.08 7.72
C PRO A 99 5.82 23.65 8.60
N LYS A 100 5.38 24.51 9.50
CA LYS A 100 4.22 24.25 10.37
C LYS A 100 2.89 24.13 9.62
N ARG A 101 2.84 24.59 8.37
CA ARG A 101 1.67 24.52 7.49
C ARG A 101 1.76 23.37 6.47
N ILE A 102 2.85 22.60 6.51
CA ILE A 102 3.04 21.40 5.69
C ILE A 102 2.67 20.21 6.55
N GLY A 103 1.80 19.34 6.06
CA GLY A 103 1.43 18.09 6.71
C GLY A 103 1.55 16.93 5.75
N ALA A 104 1.78 15.74 6.30
CA ALA A 104 1.80 14.49 5.53
C ALA A 104 1.08 13.37 6.29
N ILE A 105 0.39 12.53 5.54
CA ILE A 105 -0.27 11.33 6.03
C ILE A 105 0.17 10.17 5.15
N ALA A 106 0.76 9.14 5.77
CA ALA A 106 1.05 7.89 5.06
C ALA A 106 -0.22 7.04 4.94
N GLY A 107 -0.44 6.45 3.77
CA GLY A 107 -1.54 5.51 3.55
C GLY A 107 -1.29 4.15 4.19
N ASP A 108 -2.35 3.41 4.48
CA ASP A 108 -2.32 2.06 5.05
C ASP A 108 -1.73 1.00 4.10
N LEU A 109 -1.71 1.26 2.81
CA LEU A 109 -1.10 0.38 1.79
C LEU A 109 0.34 0.80 1.42
N ALA A 110 0.92 1.79 2.12
CA ALA A 110 2.28 2.24 1.85
C ALA A 110 3.30 1.23 2.39
N ALA A 111 4.37 0.99 1.63
CA ALA A 111 5.49 0.18 2.09
C ALA A 111 6.25 0.87 3.23
N VAL A 112 6.93 0.11 4.06
CA VAL A 112 7.73 0.64 5.20
C VAL A 112 8.78 1.64 4.71
N GLU A 113 9.40 1.39 3.57
CA GLU A 113 10.38 2.26 2.94
C GLU A 113 9.78 3.61 2.52
N GLU A 114 8.55 3.61 2.02
CA GLU A 114 7.81 4.83 1.68
C GLU A 114 7.48 5.64 2.93
N MET A 115 7.01 4.98 3.99
CA MET A 115 6.71 5.61 5.27
C MET A 115 7.97 6.23 5.89
N TRP A 116 9.08 5.49 5.85
CA TRP A 116 10.38 5.97 6.34
C TRP A 116 10.88 7.19 5.53
N ALA A 117 10.80 7.12 4.21
CA ALA A 117 11.20 8.22 3.33
C ALA A 117 10.35 9.47 3.57
N LEU A 118 9.04 9.30 3.74
CA LEU A 118 8.12 10.39 4.06
C LEU A 118 8.46 11.03 5.42
N LYS A 119 8.70 10.21 6.45
CA LYS A 119 9.14 10.69 7.76
C LYS A 119 10.43 11.50 7.63
N ARG A 120 11.42 10.97 6.92
CA ARG A 120 12.69 11.64 6.70
C ARG A 120 12.54 12.96 5.96
N LEU A 121 11.66 13.01 4.96
CA LEU A 121 11.34 14.25 4.25
C LEU A 121 10.77 15.30 5.20
N MET A 122 9.79 14.92 6.05
CA MET A 122 9.17 15.86 6.99
C MET A 122 10.16 16.38 8.03
N GLU A 123 11.06 15.53 8.53
CA GLU A 123 12.15 15.92 9.41
C GLU A 123 13.07 16.96 8.75
N LEU A 124 13.48 16.73 7.50
CA LEU A 124 14.33 17.65 6.73
C LEU A 124 13.66 18.99 6.45
N LEU A 125 12.33 18.99 6.29
CA LEU A 125 11.54 20.21 6.13
C LEU A 125 11.30 20.94 7.46
N GLY A 126 11.57 20.31 8.58
CA GLY A 126 11.29 20.86 9.92
C GLY A 126 9.78 20.89 10.23
N SER A 127 8.98 20.06 9.58
CA SER A 127 7.54 19.98 9.84
C SER A 127 7.23 18.93 10.91
N PRO A 128 6.47 19.29 11.97
CA PRO A 128 6.02 18.35 12.99
C PRO A 128 4.75 17.56 12.58
N ASN A 129 4.12 17.92 11.48
CA ASN A 129 2.78 17.45 11.13
C ASN A 129 2.84 16.18 10.29
N LEU A 130 3.10 15.06 10.92
CA LEU A 130 3.14 13.72 10.29
C LEU A 130 2.22 12.76 11.05
N ASP A 131 1.37 12.07 10.33
CA ASP A 131 0.52 11.01 10.87
C ASP A 131 0.40 9.84 9.88
N CYS A 132 0.00 8.68 10.37
CA CYS A 132 -0.35 7.51 9.56
C CYS A 132 -1.73 6.94 9.92
N ARG A 133 -2.39 7.48 10.94
CA ARG A 133 -3.70 7.04 11.38
C ARG A 133 -4.78 7.63 10.49
N GLN A 134 -5.62 6.77 9.95
CA GLN A 134 -6.75 7.17 9.11
C GLN A 134 -8.09 7.10 9.85
N ASP A 135 -8.07 6.59 11.06
CA ASP A 135 -9.19 6.46 11.98
C ASP A 135 -8.86 7.05 13.36
N GLY A 136 -9.68 6.76 14.34
CA GLY A 136 -9.49 7.17 15.73
C GLY A 136 -8.52 6.29 16.54
N SER A 137 -7.75 5.42 15.90
CA SER A 137 -6.83 4.51 16.60
C SER A 137 -5.79 5.25 17.43
N ILE A 138 -5.55 4.76 18.65
CA ILE A 138 -4.56 5.30 19.56
C ILE A 138 -3.39 4.32 19.63
N LEU A 139 -2.23 4.76 19.12
CA LEU A 139 -0.96 4.05 19.25
C LEU A 139 -0.08 4.81 20.22
N SER A 140 -0.18 4.46 21.52
CA SER A 140 0.61 5.12 22.56
C SER A 140 1.89 4.34 22.84
N PRO A 141 3.07 4.99 22.86
CA PRO A 141 4.31 4.36 23.29
C PRO A 141 4.29 3.92 24.77
N GLU A 142 3.40 4.48 25.58
CA GLU A 142 3.22 4.11 26.99
C GLU A 142 2.82 2.66 27.18
N PHE A 143 2.07 2.08 26.22
CA PHE A 143 1.68 0.68 26.25
C PHE A 143 2.77 -0.26 25.71
N GLY A 144 3.93 0.26 25.32
CA GLY A 144 5.03 -0.50 24.75
C GLY A 144 4.75 -0.99 23.32
N ARG A 145 5.77 -1.55 22.71
CA ARG A 145 5.72 -2.01 21.31
C ARG A 145 4.72 -3.17 21.08
N ALA A 146 4.50 -3.98 22.09
CA ALA A 146 3.57 -5.12 22.02
C ALA A 146 2.12 -4.72 21.70
N SER A 147 1.75 -3.45 21.96
CA SER A 147 0.40 -2.95 21.71
C SER A 147 0.08 -2.68 20.22
N TYR A 148 1.08 -2.62 19.36
CA TYR A 148 0.90 -2.32 17.94
C TYR A 148 1.77 -3.17 16.99
N ILE A 149 2.50 -4.14 17.53
CA ILE A 149 3.27 -5.11 16.75
C ILE A 149 2.67 -6.49 17.01
N PHE A 150 2.37 -7.22 15.93
CA PHE A 150 1.95 -8.60 16.02
C PHE A 150 3.13 -9.47 16.51
N ASN A 151 3.08 -9.87 17.77
CA ASN A 151 4.19 -10.55 18.45
C ASN A 151 4.25 -12.06 18.21
N PRO A 152 3.10 -12.78 18.28
CA PRO A 152 3.07 -14.19 17.99
C PRO A 152 3.21 -14.41 16.52
N THR A 153 3.93 -14.94 15.82
CA THR A 153 3.87 -15.19 14.36
C THR A 153 2.53 -15.83 13.96
N ILE A 154 2.22 -15.92 12.69
CA ILE A 154 1.01 -16.63 12.22
C ILE A 154 1.03 -18.08 12.73
N ALA A 155 2.15 -18.79 12.58
CA ALA A 155 2.33 -20.14 13.13
C ALA A 155 2.24 -20.19 14.66
N GLY A 156 2.59 -19.12 15.34
CA GLY A 156 2.51 -19.02 16.80
C GLY A 156 1.08 -18.97 17.35
N ILE A 157 0.09 -18.62 16.52
CA ILE A 157 -1.33 -18.65 16.91
C ILE A 157 -1.75 -20.08 17.26
N GLU A 158 -1.27 -21.08 16.54
CA GLU A 158 -1.59 -22.50 16.79
C GLU A 158 -1.08 -23.01 18.14
N SER A 159 -0.04 -22.38 18.68
CA SER A 159 0.54 -22.73 19.98
C SER A 159 0.00 -21.91 21.15
N ALA A 160 -0.98 -21.04 20.90
CA ALA A 160 -1.57 -20.19 21.95
C ALA A 160 -2.51 -21.00 22.83
N ASP A 161 -2.43 -20.82 24.18
CA ASP A 161 -3.34 -21.43 25.10
C ASP A 161 -4.78 -20.90 25.03
N ALA A 162 -4.92 -19.65 24.55
CA ALA A 162 -6.21 -19.01 24.34
C ALA A 162 -6.12 -17.96 23.21
N VAL A 163 -7.18 -17.84 22.42
CA VAL A 163 -7.32 -16.85 21.36
C VAL A 163 -8.61 -16.06 21.55
N LEU A 164 -8.50 -14.74 21.59
CA LEU A 164 -9.65 -13.84 21.62
C LEU A 164 -9.84 -13.21 20.24
N LEU A 165 -11.00 -13.44 19.63
CA LEU A 165 -11.40 -12.86 18.36
C LEU A 165 -12.29 -11.63 18.59
N VAL A 166 -11.93 -10.49 18.01
CA VAL A 166 -12.68 -9.23 18.16
C VAL A 166 -12.88 -8.62 16.76
N GLY A 167 -14.13 -8.58 16.30
CA GLY A 167 -14.48 -7.92 15.04
C GLY A 167 -13.90 -8.58 13.76
N THR A 168 -13.73 -9.87 13.79
CA THR A 168 -13.19 -10.65 12.65
C THR A 168 -14.30 -11.30 11.82
#